data_7904fa56481e4f5438d20a50fe6346b3
#
_entry.id   7904fa56481e4f5438d20a50fe6346b3
#
_cell.length_a   1.000
_cell.length_b   1.000
_cell.length_c   1.000
_cell.angle_alpha   90.00
_cell.angle_beta   90.00
_cell.angle_gamma   90.00
#
_symmetry.space_group_name_H-M   'P 1'
#
loop_
_entity.id
_entity.type
_entity.pdbx_description
1 polymer ?
#
loop_
_entity_poly.entity_id
_entity_poly.type
_entity_poly.pdbx_seq_one_letter_code
_entity_poly.pdbx_strand_id
1 'polypeptide(L)'
;MIKISLVGDIGSGKTHVSKLFKAPCFFADTEVKNLYRNNKQCFIKLKKKFPQFIKTFPIKKIELSNTIKNKFSNLKTIGFIVHPFIRKKLRMFLKKNRKKKIVVLDIPLYLENKMYKSNDVIIFLKTKKKDVNLRLKKRKNFNQKLLNILRKSQLTLKQKKNKSNYVLVNNFNNAIMKRKVKILKTKILNDRSSS
;
A
#
# COMPACT_ATOMS: atom_id res chain seq x y z
N MET A 1 1.13 15.78 13.84
CA MET A 1 0.48 14.59 13.24
C MET A 1 1.56 13.62 12.79
N ILE A 2 1.59 12.45 13.40
CA ILE A 2 2.53 11.36 13.07
C ILE A 2 1.95 10.55 11.90
N LYS A 3 2.72 10.35 10.84
CA LYS A 3 2.35 9.49 9.72
C LYS A 3 3.03 8.14 9.90
N ILE A 4 2.23 7.08 10.01
CA ILE A 4 2.70 5.69 10.16
C ILE A 4 2.50 4.97 8.83
N SER A 5 3.55 4.33 8.31
CA SER A 5 3.46 3.44 7.16
C SER A 5 3.96 2.05 7.51
N LEU A 6 3.23 1.02 7.03
CA LEU A 6 3.65 -0.36 7.19
C LEU A 6 4.32 -0.87 5.92
N VAL A 7 5.50 -1.47 6.10
CA VAL A 7 6.25 -2.11 5.03
C VAL A 7 6.50 -3.59 5.35
N GLY A 8 6.81 -4.40 4.37
CA GLY A 8 7.02 -5.84 4.54
C GLY A 8 6.67 -6.63 3.28
N ASP A 9 6.69 -7.96 3.35
CA ASP A 9 6.44 -8.83 2.19
C ASP A 9 5.00 -8.69 1.65
N ILE A 10 4.82 -9.10 0.40
CA ILE A 10 3.49 -9.26 -0.21
C ILE A 10 2.76 -10.38 0.57
N GLY A 11 1.53 -10.08 1.02
CA GLY A 11 0.77 -11.05 1.82
C GLY A 11 1.05 -11.02 3.32
N SER A 12 1.96 -10.18 3.83
CA SER A 12 2.29 -10.08 5.26
C SER A 12 1.17 -9.53 6.15
N GLY A 13 0.06 -9.05 5.58
CA GLY A 13 -1.09 -8.55 6.35
C GLY A 13 -1.06 -7.06 6.68
N LYS A 14 -0.28 -6.24 5.95
CA LYS A 14 -0.16 -4.79 6.17
C LYS A 14 -1.51 -4.09 6.32
N THR A 15 -2.41 -4.26 5.37
CA THR A 15 -3.74 -3.63 5.37
C THR A 15 -4.58 -4.03 6.59
N HIS A 16 -4.47 -5.28 7.05
CA HIS A 16 -5.15 -5.70 8.28
C HIS A 16 -4.57 -4.98 9.49
N VAL A 17 -3.24 -4.99 9.62
CA VAL A 17 -2.55 -4.34 10.74
C VAL A 17 -2.76 -2.83 10.73
N SER A 18 -2.80 -2.17 9.56
CA SER A 18 -3.13 -0.75 9.42
C SER A 18 -4.47 -0.40 10.11
N LYS A 19 -5.49 -1.22 9.93
CA LYS A 19 -6.81 -1.03 10.55
C LYS A 19 -6.77 -1.17 12.08
N LEU A 20 -5.88 -2.00 12.62
CA LEU A 20 -5.76 -2.22 14.07
C LEU A 20 -5.25 -0.99 14.84
N PHE A 21 -4.62 -0.03 14.18
CA PHE A 21 -4.23 1.24 14.80
C PHE A 21 -5.42 2.09 15.24
N LYS A 22 -6.62 1.81 14.74
CA LYS A 22 -7.84 2.60 15.04
C LYS A 22 -7.58 4.11 14.86
N ALA A 23 -6.98 4.46 13.73
CA ALA A 23 -6.66 5.82 13.31
C ALA A 23 -7.11 6.01 11.87
N PRO A 24 -7.33 7.25 11.38
CA PRO A 24 -7.60 7.50 9.97
C PRO A 24 -6.55 6.82 9.10
N CYS A 25 -6.98 6.04 8.12
CA CYS A 25 -6.10 5.27 7.26
C CYS A 25 -6.34 5.59 5.79
N PHE A 26 -5.27 5.90 5.07
CA PHE A 26 -5.27 6.06 3.63
C PHE A 26 -4.92 4.72 2.97
N PHE A 27 -5.88 4.11 2.31
CA PHE A 27 -5.70 2.86 1.57
C PHE A 27 -5.52 3.16 0.09
N ALA A 28 -4.28 3.21 -0.39
CA ALA A 28 -4.00 3.60 -1.78
C ALA A 28 -4.67 2.68 -2.80
N ASP A 29 -4.72 1.36 -2.57
CA ASP A 29 -5.39 0.41 -3.46
C ASP A 29 -6.90 0.68 -3.57
N THR A 30 -7.53 1.11 -2.49
CA THR A 30 -8.96 1.52 -2.49
C THR A 30 -9.14 2.80 -3.29
N GLU A 31 -8.26 3.79 -3.10
CA GLU A 31 -8.32 5.05 -3.84
C GLU A 31 -8.08 4.84 -5.35
N VAL A 32 -7.19 3.92 -5.74
CA VAL A 32 -7.00 3.54 -7.14
C VAL A 32 -8.26 2.90 -7.72
N LYS A 33 -8.92 1.99 -6.98
CA LYS A 33 -10.20 1.40 -7.43
C LYS A 33 -11.29 2.46 -7.60
N ASN A 34 -11.39 3.40 -6.64
CA ASN A 34 -12.34 4.51 -6.71
C ASN A 34 -12.04 5.44 -7.89
N LEU A 35 -10.75 5.66 -8.18
CA LEU A 35 -10.32 6.45 -9.33
C LEU A 35 -10.80 5.83 -10.65
N TYR A 36 -10.59 4.53 -10.85
CA TYR A 36 -11.04 3.82 -12.05
C TYR A 36 -12.56 3.78 -12.19
N ARG A 37 -13.26 3.80 -11.06
CA ARG A 37 -14.72 3.74 -11.03
C ARG A 37 -15.38 5.09 -11.31
N ASN A 38 -14.80 6.21 -10.79
CA ASN A 38 -15.53 7.47 -10.65
C ASN A 38 -14.82 8.66 -11.32
N ASN A 39 -13.60 8.51 -11.86
CA ASN A 39 -12.85 9.66 -12.37
C ASN A 39 -12.74 9.65 -13.90
N LYS A 40 -13.60 10.43 -14.56
CA LYS A 40 -13.62 10.59 -16.03
C LYS A 40 -12.30 11.09 -16.60
N GLN A 41 -11.60 12.01 -15.91
CA GLN A 41 -10.31 12.53 -16.39
C GLN A 41 -9.22 11.45 -16.42
N CYS A 42 -9.17 10.59 -15.39
CA CYS A 42 -8.28 9.44 -15.39
C CYS A 42 -8.60 8.47 -16.52
N PHE A 43 -9.89 8.19 -16.73
CA PHE A 43 -10.35 7.35 -17.86
C PHE A 43 -9.90 7.93 -19.20
N ILE A 44 -10.16 9.22 -19.48
CA ILE A 44 -9.78 9.88 -20.74
C ILE A 44 -8.27 9.74 -21.00
N LYS A 45 -7.44 10.00 -19.98
CA LYS A 45 -5.97 9.88 -20.12
C LYS A 45 -5.53 8.44 -20.40
N LEU A 46 -6.13 7.46 -19.72
CA LEU A 46 -5.85 6.05 -19.93
C LEU A 46 -6.34 5.58 -21.31
N LYS A 47 -7.55 5.97 -21.72
CA LYS A 47 -8.11 5.66 -23.04
C LYS A 47 -7.26 6.25 -24.17
N LYS A 48 -6.83 7.53 -24.04
CA LYS A 48 -5.92 8.16 -25.01
C LYS A 48 -4.59 7.37 -25.15
N LYS A 49 -4.06 6.85 -24.06
CA LYS A 49 -2.78 6.09 -24.08
C LYS A 49 -2.94 4.64 -24.50
N PHE A 50 -4.09 4.03 -24.22
CA PHE A 50 -4.36 2.62 -24.49
C PHE A 50 -5.75 2.42 -25.15
N PRO A 51 -5.99 3.03 -26.34
CA PRO A 51 -7.32 3.02 -26.96
C PRO A 51 -7.83 1.62 -27.32
N GLN A 52 -6.94 0.69 -27.61
CA GLN A 52 -7.30 -0.69 -27.95
C GLN A 52 -7.79 -1.50 -26.73
N PHE A 53 -7.38 -1.13 -25.52
CA PHE A 53 -7.65 -1.89 -24.30
C PHE A 53 -8.65 -1.21 -23.37
N ILE A 54 -8.55 0.13 -23.21
CA ILE A 54 -9.41 0.92 -22.29
C ILE A 54 -10.54 1.54 -23.10
N LYS A 55 -11.72 0.92 -23.01
CA LYS A 55 -12.90 1.29 -23.83
C LYS A 55 -14.07 1.79 -23.01
N THR A 56 -14.27 1.26 -21.80
CA THR A 56 -15.47 1.50 -21.00
C THR A 56 -15.21 2.37 -19.77
N PHE A 57 -16.20 3.17 -19.41
CA PHE A 57 -16.23 3.87 -18.12
C PHE A 57 -17.51 3.44 -17.36
N PRO A 58 -17.37 2.97 -16.13
CA PRO A 58 -16.16 2.74 -15.30
C PRO A 58 -15.15 1.76 -15.94
N ILE A 59 -13.85 2.00 -15.69
CA ILE A 59 -12.79 1.13 -16.24
C ILE A 59 -12.90 -0.25 -15.62
N LYS A 60 -13.05 -1.28 -16.47
CA LYS A 60 -13.15 -2.67 -16.03
C LYS A 60 -11.78 -3.25 -15.68
N LYS A 61 -11.73 -4.09 -14.65
CA LYS A 61 -10.49 -4.77 -14.24
C LYS A 61 -9.85 -5.58 -15.37
N ILE A 62 -10.68 -6.18 -16.24
CA ILE A 62 -10.20 -6.98 -17.37
C ILE A 62 -9.44 -6.12 -18.40
N GLU A 63 -9.90 -4.90 -18.66
CA GLU A 63 -9.25 -3.97 -19.60
C GLU A 63 -7.85 -3.62 -19.11
N LEU A 64 -7.70 -3.27 -17.82
CA LEU A 64 -6.38 -3.02 -17.20
C LEU A 64 -5.50 -4.28 -17.23
N SER A 65 -6.07 -5.44 -16.94
CA SER A 65 -5.34 -6.71 -16.98
C SER A 65 -4.81 -7.02 -18.38
N ASN A 66 -5.64 -6.84 -19.41
CA ASN A 66 -5.24 -7.06 -20.80
C ASN A 66 -4.17 -6.06 -21.25
N THR A 67 -4.29 -4.78 -20.86
CA THR A 67 -3.26 -3.76 -21.10
C THR A 67 -1.90 -4.18 -20.56
N ILE A 68 -1.86 -4.68 -19.30
CA ILE A 68 -0.62 -5.11 -18.63
C ILE A 68 -0.08 -6.41 -19.24
N LYS A 69 -0.97 -7.36 -19.57
CA LYS A 69 -0.56 -8.64 -20.19
C LYS A 69 0.06 -8.44 -21.57
N ASN A 70 -0.45 -7.50 -22.36
CA ASN A 70 0.09 -7.17 -23.69
C ASN A 70 1.55 -6.72 -23.59
N LYS A 71 1.86 -5.80 -22.67
CA LYS A 71 3.25 -5.36 -22.43
C LYS A 71 3.39 -4.97 -20.95
N PHE A 72 4.28 -5.66 -20.23
CA PHE A 72 4.47 -5.43 -18.79
C PHE A 72 4.89 -3.98 -18.46
N SER A 73 5.64 -3.32 -19.35
CA SER A 73 6.00 -1.90 -19.20
C SER A 73 4.79 -0.96 -19.16
N ASN A 74 3.61 -1.40 -19.65
CA ASN A 74 2.38 -0.62 -19.56
C ASN A 74 1.94 -0.39 -18.10
N LEU A 75 2.32 -1.29 -17.17
CA LEU A 75 2.11 -1.07 -15.74
C LEU A 75 2.76 0.23 -15.26
N LYS A 76 3.99 0.51 -15.72
CA LYS A 76 4.71 1.75 -15.39
C LYS A 76 3.99 2.98 -15.97
N THR A 77 3.55 2.89 -17.23
CA THR A 77 2.81 3.97 -17.91
C THR A 77 1.47 4.25 -17.23
N ILE A 78 0.71 3.19 -16.87
CA ILE A 78 -0.52 3.33 -16.06
C ILE A 78 -0.20 4.04 -14.73
N GLY A 79 0.89 3.63 -14.07
CA GLY A 79 1.35 4.27 -12.85
C GLY A 79 1.60 5.77 -13.01
N PHE A 80 2.29 6.21 -14.06
CA PHE A 80 2.53 7.62 -14.35
C PHE A 80 1.24 8.42 -14.51
N ILE A 81 0.22 7.84 -15.14
CA ILE A 81 -1.09 8.50 -15.32
C ILE A 81 -1.86 8.57 -13.99
N VAL A 82 -1.83 7.50 -13.19
CA VAL A 82 -2.63 7.33 -11.97
C VAL A 82 -2.03 8.04 -10.76
N HIS A 83 -0.70 8.02 -10.60
CA HIS A 83 -0.03 8.55 -9.41
C HIS A 83 -0.35 10.02 -9.10
N PRO A 84 -0.44 10.96 -10.05
CA PRO A 84 -0.81 12.34 -9.75
C PRO A 84 -2.16 12.47 -9.07
N PHE A 85 -3.16 11.69 -9.50
CA PHE A 85 -4.49 11.66 -8.88
C PHE A 85 -4.44 11.13 -7.45
N ILE A 86 -3.69 10.03 -7.23
CA ILE A 86 -3.53 9.43 -5.90
C ILE A 86 -2.76 10.37 -4.96
N ARG A 87 -1.72 11.05 -5.44
CA ARG A 87 -1.00 12.08 -4.67
C ARG A 87 -1.91 13.24 -4.27
N LYS A 88 -2.81 13.68 -5.15
CA LYS A 88 -3.83 14.70 -4.82
C LYS A 88 -4.76 14.20 -3.72
N LYS A 89 -5.26 12.98 -3.83
CA LYS A 89 -6.11 12.34 -2.80
C LYS A 89 -5.39 12.22 -1.47
N LEU A 90 -4.13 11.80 -1.46
CA LEU A 90 -3.31 11.72 -0.25
C LEU A 90 -3.16 13.09 0.43
N ARG A 91 -2.86 14.14 -0.35
CA ARG A 91 -2.78 15.51 0.19
C ARG A 91 -4.08 15.96 0.84
N MET A 92 -5.22 15.70 0.18
CA MET A 92 -6.54 16.02 0.73
C MET A 92 -6.83 15.24 2.02
N PHE A 93 -6.50 13.95 2.06
CA PHE A 93 -6.63 13.11 3.24
C PHE A 93 -5.79 13.66 4.42
N LEU A 94 -4.53 14.01 4.17
CA LEU A 94 -3.64 14.58 5.19
C LEU A 94 -4.16 15.93 5.71
N LYS A 95 -4.64 16.81 4.81
CA LYS A 95 -5.23 18.10 5.19
C LYS A 95 -6.48 17.92 6.07
N LYS A 96 -7.39 17.01 5.68
CA LYS A 96 -8.60 16.67 6.45
C LYS A 96 -8.28 16.17 7.86
N ASN A 97 -7.19 15.42 8.01
CA ASN A 97 -6.81 14.77 9.27
C ASN A 97 -5.72 15.53 10.05
N ARG A 98 -5.41 16.79 9.71
CA ARG A 98 -4.30 17.56 10.31
C ARG A 98 -4.33 17.65 11.84
N LYS A 99 -5.55 17.66 12.45
CA LYS A 99 -5.76 17.71 13.91
C LYS A 99 -5.64 16.34 14.60
N LYS A 100 -5.48 15.24 13.85
CA LYS A 100 -5.33 13.90 14.45
C LYS A 100 -3.87 13.67 14.87
N LYS A 101 -3.67 13.03 16.04
CA LYS A 101 -2.34 12.68 16.55
C LYS A 101 -1.59 11.74 15.60
N ILE A 102 -2.30 10.74 15.03
CA ILE A 102 -1.76 9.71 14.14
C ILE A 102 -2.66 9.56 12.90
N VAL A 103 -2.04 9.33 11.75
CA VAL A 103 -2.66 8.77 10.54
C VAL A 103 -1.85 7.59 10.05
N VAL A 104 -2.50 6.62 9.39
CA VAL A 104 -1.84 5.44 8.83
C VAL A 104 -1.90 5.50 7.31
N LEU A 105 -0.78 5.18 6.65
CA LEU A 105 -0.64 5.18 5.20
C LEU A 105 -0.40 3.74 4.73
N ASP A 106 -1.42 3.09 4.19
CA ASP A 106 -1.31 1.78 3.53
C ASP A 106 -1.09 2.01 2.03
N ILE A 107 0.17 2.28 1.68
CA ILE A 107 0.60 2.58 0.32
C ILE A 107 1.61 1.51 -0.11
N PRO A 108 1.29 0.69 -1.13
CA PRO A 108 2.26 -0.22 -1.74
C PRO A 108 3.49 0.55 -2.26
N LEU A 109 4.66 -0.06 -2.14
CA LEU A 109 5.92 0.51 -2.64
C LEU A 109 6.25 1.89 -2.03
N TYR A 110 5.87 2.11 -0.75
CA TYR A 110 6.08 3.39 -0.06
C TYR A 110 7.54 3.80 0.00
N LEU A 111 8.43 2.83 0.32
CA LEU A 111 9.87 3.03 0.36
C LEU A 111 10.48 3.11 -1.04
N GLU A 112 10.05 2.22 -1.93
CA GLU A 112 10.56 2.11 -3.30
C GLU A 112 10.30 3.39 -4.10
N ASN A 113 9.15 4.01 -3.89
CA ASN A 113 8.77 5.26 -4.54
C ASN A 113 9.26 6.51 -3.79
N LYS A 114 10.09 6.35 -2.75
CA LYS A 114 10.64 7.46 -1.93
C LYS A 114 9.56 8.44 -1.44
N MET A 115 8.38 7.92 -1.08
CA MET A 115 7.24 8.75 -0.66
C MET A 115 7.33 9.19 0.81
N TYR A 116 8.24 8.61 1.57
CA TYR A 116 8.45 8.91 2.99
C TYR A 116 9.23 10.20 3.21
N LYS A 117 8.94 10.86 4.32
CA LYS A 117 9.71 11.99 4.86
C LYS A 117 10.48 11.56 6.10
N SER A 118 11.48 12.33 6.52
CA SER A 118 12.33 12.03 7.68
C SER A 118 11.54 11.81 8.97
N ASN A 119 10.45 12.54 9.15
CA ASN A 119 9.58 12.45 10.32
C ASN A 119 8.43 11.44 10.22
N ASP A 120 8.35 10.64 9.15
CA ASP A 120 7.39 9.55 9.04
C ASP A 120 7.88 8.35 9.85
N VAL A 121 6.95 7.62 10.46
CA VAL A 121 7.24 6.38 11.21
C VAL A 121 7.01 5.18 10.29
N ILE A 122 8.06 4.42 10.04
CA ILE A 122 8.01 3.23 9.20
C ILE A 122 8.08 1.99 10.09
N ILE A 123 7.11 1.11 9.95
CA ILE A 123 7.01 -0.14 10.71
C ILE A 123 7.22 -1.31 9.75
N PHE A 124 8.27 -2.11 9.99
CA PHE A 124 8.49 -3.35 9.26
C PHE A 124 7.64 -4.48 9.85
N LEU A 125 6.73 -5.02 9.04
CA LEU A 125 5.91 -6.16 9.41
C LEU A 125 6.65 -7.45 9.08
N LYS A 126 7.29 -8.06 10.10
CA LYS A 126 8.02 -9.33 10.00
C LYS A 126 7.02 -10.49 10.06
N THR A 127 7.13 -11.42 9.11
CA THR A 127 6.28 -12.62 9.03
C THR A 127 7.12 -13.83 8.65
N LYS A 128 6.69 -15.02 9.05
CA LYS A 128 7.31 -16.27 8.58
C LYS A 128 6.94 -16.51 7.11
N LYS A 129 7.93 -16.83 6.27
CA LYS A 129 7.75 -17.05 4.82
C LYS A 129 6.73 -18.17 4.54
N LYS A 130 6.73 -19.24 5.36
CA LYS A 130 5.77 -20.35 5.29
C LYS A 130 4.33 -19.85 5.41
N ASP A 131 4.04 -19.04 6.43
CA ASP A 131 2.68 -18.54 6.71
C ASP A 131 2.18 -17.59 5.61
N VAL A 132 3.07 -16.73 5.10
CA VAL A 132 2.77 -15.84 3.97
C VAL A 132 2.43 -16.65 2.72
N ASN A 133 3.22 -17.66 2.38
CA ASN A 133 3.01 -18.49 1.20
C ASN A 133 1.69 -19.26 1.28
N LEU A 134 1.36 -19.85 2.45
CA LEU A 134 0.09 -20.53 2.67
C LEU A 134 -1.10 -19.57 2.45
N ARG A 135 -1.01 -18.34 2.97
CA ARG A 135 -2.06 -17.32 2.79
C ARG A 135 -2.20 -16.87 1.34
N LEU A 136 -1.10 -16.72 0.63
CA LEU A 136 -1.11 -16.32 -0.78
C LEU A 136 -1.71 -17.41 -1.66
N LYS A 137 -1.36 -18.68 -1.44
CA LYS A 137 -1.93 -19.83 -2.18
C LYS A 137 -3.46 -19.94 -2.02
N LYS A 138 -4.01 -19.54 -0.87
CA LYS A 138 -5.48 -19.51 -0.63
C LYS A 138 -6.22 -18.39 -1.38
N ARG A 139 -5.53 -17.47 -2.05
CA ARG A 139 -6.19 -16.39 -2.82
C ARG A 139 -6.71 -16.95 -4.16
N LYS A 140 -7.96 -16.63 -4.48
CA LYS A 140 -8.67 -17.11 -5.69
C LYS A 140 -7.91 -16.89 -7.01
N ASN A 141 -7.08 -15.83 -7.10
CA ASN A 141 -6.30 -15.46 -8.29
C ASN A 141 -4.80 -15.51 -7.99
N PHE A 142 -4.35 -16.51 -7.24
CA PHE A 142 -2.93 -16.68 -6.95
C PHE A 142 -2.16 -17.05 -8.21
N ASN A 143 -1.06 -16.33 -8.48
CA ASN A 143 -0.14 -16.62 -9.58
C ASN A 143 1.30 -16.47 -9.08
N GLN A 144 2.03 -17.56 -9.02
CA GLN A 144 3.40 -17.61 -8.52
C GLN A 144 4.37 -16.81 -9.39
N LYS A 145 4.22 -16.85 -10.72
CA LYS A 145 5.08 -16.08 -11.65
C LYS A 145 4.91 -14.58 -11.40
N LEU A 146 3.66 -14.11 -11.31
CA LEU A 146 3.37 -12.70 -11.03
C LEU A 146 3.89 -12.28 -9.63
N LEU A 147 3.74 -13.13 -8.62
CA LEU A 147 4.27 -12.86 -7.28
C LEU A 147 5.79 -12.65 -7.30
N ASN A 148 6.51 -13.51 -8.03
CA ASN A 148 7.97 -13.40 -8.15
C ASN A 148 8.39 -12.10 -8.86
N ILE A 149 7.68 -11.71 -9.92
CA ILE A 149 7.91 -10.44 -10.62
C ILE A 149 7.68 -9.25 -9.69
N LEU A 150 6.56 -9.25 -8.95
CA LEU A 150 6.24 -8.19 -8.01
C LEU A 150 7.23 -8.11 -6.84
N ARG A 151 7.77 -9.24 -6.36
CA ARG A 151 8.83 -9.25 -5.34
C ARG A 151 10.14 -8.68 -5.88
N LYS A 152 10.53 -9.02 -7.11
CA LYS A 152 11.73 -8.45 -7.76
C LYS A 152 11.67 -6.94 -7.95
N SER A 153 10.48 -6.37 -8.10
CA SER A 153 10.29 -4.93 -8.23
C SER A 153 10.30 -4.17 -6.89
N GLN A 154 10.42 -4.88 -5.76
CA GLN A 154 10.44 -4.32 -4.42
C GLN A 154 11.85 -4.34 -3.81
N LEU A 155 12.09 -3.44 -2.87
CA LEU A 155 13.26 -3.53 -1.98
C LEU A 155 13.25 -4.88 -1.24
N THR A 156 14.45 -5.42 -1.00
CA THR A 156 14.59 -6.66 -0.21
C THR A 156 14.03 -6.47 1.21
N LEU A 157 13.63 -7.56 1.86
CA LEU A 157 13.11 -7.49 3.23
C LEU A 157 14.17 -6.94 4.21
N LYS A 158 15.46 -7.22 3.97
CA LYS A 158 16.58 -6.66 4.74
C LYS A 158 16.62 -5.13 4.60
N GLN A 159 16.57 -4.62 3.37
CA GLN A 159 16.54 -3.17 3.12
C GLN A 159 15.31 -2.48 3.73
N LYS A 160 14.13 -3.11 3.63
CA LYS A 160 12.90 -2.58 4.25
C LYS A 160 13.03 -2.52 5.77
N LYS A 161 13.57 -3.58 6.40
CA LYS A 161 13.81 -3.62 7.83
C LYS A 161 14.79 -2.52 8.27
N ASN A 162 15.90 -2.35 7.56
CA ASN A 162 16.93 -1.34 7.89
C ASN A 162 16.41 0.10 7.77
N LYS A 163 15.44 0.34 6.90
CA LYS A 163 14.79 1.66 6.73
C LYS A 163 13.59 1.88 7.66
N SER A 164 13.32 0.98 8.58
CA SER A 164 12.15 1.03 9.45
C SER A 164 12.53 1.41 10.89
N ASN A 165 11.71 2.25 11.51
CA ASN A 165 11.89 2.67 12.91
C ASN A 165 11.52 1.54 13.90
N TYR A 166 10.54 0.70 13.52
CA TYR A 166 10.06 -0.38 14.38
C TYR A 166 9.86 -1.67 13.59
N VAL A 167 9.98 -2.80 14.31
CA VAL A 167 9.69 -4.14 13.78
C VAL A 167 8.51 -4.72 14.54
N LEU A 168 7.47 -5.11 13.81
CA LEU A 168 6.29 -5.75 14.36
C LEU A 168 6.17 -7.17 13.80
N VAL A 169 6.24 -8.18 14.67
CA VAL A 169 6.12 -9.59 14.27
C VAL A 169 4.65 -9.99 14.17
N ASN A 170 4.21 -10.34 12.96
CA ASN A 170 2.86 -10.82 12.69
C ASN A 170 2.83 -12.33 12.50
N ASN A 171 2.17 -13.02 13.42
CA ASN A 171 1.87 -14.45 13.39
C ASN A 171 0.45 -14.77 12.90
N PHE A 172 -0.24 -13.76 12.37
CA PHE A 172 -1.62 -13.83 11.88
C PHE A 172 -2.68 -14.16 12.94
N ASN A 173 -2.32 -14.14 14.24
CA ASN A 173 -3.29 -14.20 15.33
C ASN A 173 -3.81 -12.78 15.63
N ASN A 174 -5.14 -12.58 15.45
CA ASN A 174 -5.76 -11.26 15.54
C ASN A 174 -5.71 -10.67 16.97
N ALA A 175 -5.94 -11.48 18.01
CA ALA A 175 -5.91 -11.02 19.39
C ALA A 175 -4.51 -10.53 19.79
N ILE A 176 -3.48 -11.34 19.48
CA ILE A 176 -2.08 -10.99 19.73
C ILE A 176 -1.71 -9.72 18.96
N MET A 177 -2.11 -9.60 17.69
CA MET A 177 -1.81 -8.42 16.88
C MET A 177 -2.48 -7.16 17.41
N LYS A 178 -3.74 -7.23 17.85
CA LYS A 178 -4.43 -6.09 18.50
C LYS A 178 -3.64 -5.58 19.70
N ARG A 179 -3.19 -6.48 20.59
CA ARG A 179 -2.37 -6.12 21.77
C ARG A 179 -1.05 -5.49 21.38
N LYS A 180 -0.29 -6.12 20.45
CA LYS A 180 1.00 -5.60 19.99
C LYS A 180 0.88 -4.23 19.34
N VAL A 181 -0.14 -4.00 18.50
CA VAL A 181 -0.39 -2.71 17.86
C VAL A 181 -0.75 -1.65 18.89
N LYS A 182 -1.55 -1.98 19.92
CA LYS A 182 -1.88 -1.05 21.01
C LYS A 182 -0.61 -0.59 21.74
N ILE A 183 0.25 -1.52 22.16
CA ILE A 183 1.52 -1.22 22.83
C ILE A 183 2.43 -0.37 21.94
N LEU A 184 2.61 -0.77 20.67
CA LEU A 184 3.46 -0.04 19.73
C LEU A 184 2.93 1.39 19.47
N LYS A 185 1.61 1.55 19.37
CA LYS A 185 0.97 2.87 19.19
C LYS A 185 1.28 3.80 20.36
N THR A 186 1.16 3.31 21.61
CA THR A 186 1.52 4.09 22.80
C THR A 186 3.00 4.47 22.80
N LYS A 187 3.88 3.51 22.49
CA LYS A 187 5.33 3.79 22.37
C LYS A 187 5.62 4.88 21.36
N ILE A 188 5.07 4.80 20.13
CA ILE A 188 5.25 5.81 19.09
C ILE A 188 4.78 7.21 19.55
N LEU A 189 3.69 7.29 20.28
CA LEU A 189 3.20 8.56 20.80
C LEU A 189 4.14 9.15 21.85
N ASN A 190 4.67 8.35 22.77
CA ASN A 190 5.60 8.77 23.79
C ASN A 190 6.95 9.20 23.20
N ASP A 191 7.55 8.38 22.32
CA ASP A 191 8.83 8.68 21.66
C ASP A 191 8.79 10.01 20.87
N ARG A 192 7.61 10.43 20.39
CA ARG A 192 7.42 11.70 19.64
C ARG A 192 6.92 12.86 20.50
N SER A 193 6.57 12.63 21.76
CA SER A 193 6.24 13.69 22.72
C SER A 193 7.51 14.20 23.42
N SER A 194 8.56 13.36 23.44
CA SER A 194 9.84 13.64 24.09
C SER A 194 10.90 14.21 23.11
N SER A 195 10.55 14.41 21.84
CA SER A 195 11.37 14.99 20.77
C SER A 195 10.81 16.33 20.31
#